data_884669568c7fdf3bbb0ccffcef8170d9
#
_entry.id   884669568c7fdf3bbb0ccffcef8170d9
#
_cell.length_a   1.000
_cell.length_b   1.000
_cell.length_c   1.000
_cell.angle_alpha   90.00
_cell.angle_beta   90.00
_cell.angle_gamma   90.00
#
_symmetry.space_group_name_H-M   'P 1'
#
loop_
_entity.id
_entity.type
_entity.pdbx_description
1 polymer ?
#
loop_
_entity_poly.entity_id
_entity_poly.type
_entity_poly.pdbx_seq_one_letter_code
_entity_poly.pdbx_strand_id
1 'polypeptide(L)'
;MNVLRLFVLGLLFAVTGVASAGSYLRVVSWNTLHAGWSGSTDWNGYALQAWNDFGSTSSAANGVDLIFAQEVMYDTAAASMAAALTSVSGVTWDYRVTAAIGRSSYKERYAVFFRPDRVQMLSSTVWSDSGDHFEREPQIVKVRHVQTGADYTFINWHTVFGSTSERQAEIQRIATVFSSIQNGSTADEDVILVGDHNRDATSPWWANLTALSPAVGYKVNDYTTINTSCGYASRYDHFWYQASYVSEYSSSGRDYVANMCNLRDLSDHAPVWIKLYSSSDTD
;
A
#
# COMPACT_ATOMS: atom_id res chain seq x y z
N MET A 1 -41.20 -62.23 -23.38
CA MET A 1 -40.56 -61.43 -22.27
C MET A 1 -39.41 -60.67 -22.86
N ASN A 2 -39.63 -59.40 -23.16
CA ASN A 2 -38.61 -58.50 -23.72
C ASN A 2 -37.98 -57.73 -22.55
N VAL A 3 -36.68 -57.86 -22.32
CA VAL A 3 -35.91 -57.18 -21.32
C VAL A 3 -35.33 -55.90 -21.97
N LEU A 4 -35.87 -54.76 -21.59
CA LEU A 4 -35.40 -53.44 -22.02
C LEU A 4 -34.13 -53.08 -21.21
N ARG A 5 -32.98 -53.05 -21.86
CA ARG A 5 -31.71 -52.59 -21.25
C ARG A 5 -31.66 -51.04 -21.32
N LEU A 6 -31.75 -50.41 -20.17
CA LEU A 6 -31.56 -48.98 -20.03
C LEU A 6 -30.04 -48.68 -20.03
N PHE A 7 -29.55 -47.96 -21.04
CA PHE A 7 -28.20 -47.40 -21.02
C PHE A 7 -28.25 -46.04 -20.34
N VAL A 8 -27.65 -45.91 -19.16
CA VAL A 8 -27.40 -44.64 -18.53
C VAL A 8 -26.11 -44.04 -19.10
N LEU A 9 -26.23 -43.02 -19.91
CA LEU A 9 -25.11 -42.26 -20.44
C LEU A 9 -24.65 -41.26 -19.35
N GLY A 10 -23.59 -41.58 -18.63
CA GLY A 10 -22.97 -40.68 -17.69
C GLY A 10 -22.23 -39.55 -18.44
N LEU A 11 -22.75 -38.34 -18.39
CA LEU A 11 -22.06 -37.12 -18.86
C LEU A 11 -20.94 -36.79 -17.87
N LEU A 12 -19.70 -37.16 -18.21
CA LEU A 12 -18.52 -36.63 -17.49
C LEU A 12 -18.36 -35.15 -17.89
N PHE A 13 -18.72 -34.23 -17.01
CA PHE A 13 -18.28 -32.85 -17.10
C PHE A 13 -16.78 -32.82 -16.77
N ALA A 14 -15.94 -32.76 -17.78
CA ALA A 14 -14.55 -32.35 -17.60
C ALA A 14 -14.56 -30.87 -17.21
N VAL A 15 -14.38 -30.56 -15.92
CA VAL A 15 -14.03 -29.21 -15.47
C VAL A 15 -12.60 -28.98 -15.98
N THR A 16 -12.49 -28.40 -17.16
CA THR A 16 -11.22 -27.84 -17.60
C THR A 16 -10.95 -26.67 -16.68
N GLY A 17 -10.07 -26.89 -15.70
CA GLY A 17 -9.51 -25.79 -14.93
C GLY A 17 -8.86 -24.82 -15.92
N VAL A 18 -9.47 -23.66 -16.13
CA VAL A 18 -8.82 -22.57 -16.84
C VAL A 18 -7.67 -22.18 -15.93
N ALA A 19 -6.44 -22.47 -16.34
CA ALA A 19 -5.27 -21.96 -15.64
C ALA A 19 -5.47 -20.44 -15.55
N SER A 20 -5.62 -19.92 -14.32
CA SER A 20 -5.78 -18.49 -14.08
C SER A 20 -4.53 -17.81 -14.62
N ALA A 21 -4.65 -17.02 -15.68
CA ALA A 21 -3.56 -16.16 -16.11
C ALA A 21 -3.18 -15.27 -14.93
N GLY A 22 -1.90 -15.21 -14.60
CA GLY A 22 -1.40 -14.38 -13.50
C GLY A 22 -1.90 -12.95 -13.64
N SER A 23 -2.13 -12.32 -12.53
CA SER A 23 -2.70 -10.97 -12.44
C SER A 23 -1.79 -10.04 -11.65
N TYR A 24 -1.94 -8.76 -11.88
CA TYR A 24 -1.21 -7.74 -11.15
C TYR A 24 -2.04 -7.24 -9.97
N LEU A 25 -1.37 -7.10 -8.82
CA LEU A 25 -1.80 -6.24 -7.73
C LEU A 25 -1.05 -4.91 -7.87
N ARG A 26 -1.79 -3.81 -7.97
CA ARG A 26 -1.26 -2.45 -8.17
C ARG A 26 -1.48 -1.65 -6.90
N VAL A 27 -0.38 -1.29 -6.27
CA VAL A 27 -0.37 -0.66 -4.95
C VAL A 27 0.23 0.73 -5.04
N VAL A 28 -0.46 1.71 -4.48
CA VAL A 28 -0.01 3.09 -4.34
C VAL A 28 0.25 3.41 -2.87
N SER A 29 1.26 4.22 -2.59
CA SER A 29 1.44 4.90 -1.31
C SER A 29 1.50 6.40 -1.52
N TRP A 30 0.82 7.15 -0.66
CA TRP A 30 0.78 8.59 -0.77
C TRP A 30 0.60 9.26 0.60
N ASN A 31 1.55 10.10 0.99
CA ASN A 31 1.32 11.08 2.03
C ASN A 31 0.38 12.16 1.49
N THR A 32 -0.79 12.32 2.11
CA THR A 32 -1.89 13.14 1.61
C THR A 32 -1.92 14.55 2.21
N LEU A 33 -0.86 14.98 2.87
CA LEU A 33 -0.70 16.31 3.47
C LEU A 33 -1.98 16.79 4.16
N HIS A 34 -2.25 16.23 5.33
CA HIS A 34 -3.39 16.65 6.17
C HIS A 34 -4.77 16.55 5.48
N ALA A 35 -4.96 15.50 4.63
CA ALA A 35 -6.23 15.29 3.94
C ALA A 35 -7.42 15.30 4.89
N GLY A 36 -8.38 16.18 4.62
CA GLY A 36 -9.57 16.40 5.42
C GLY A 36 -9.44 17.47 6.50
N TRP A 37 -8.27 18.05 6.75
CA TRP A 37 -8.13 19.11 7.74
C TRP A 37 -8.92 20.38 7.37
N SER A 38 -9.02 20.68 6.08
CA SER A 38 -9.86 21.74 5.56
C SER A 38 -11.22 21.21 5.12
N GLY A 39 -12.28 21.93 5.42
CA GLY A 39 -13.62 21.63 4.89
C GLY A 39 -13.77 21.78 3.37
N SER A 40 -12.75 22.36 2.71
CA SER A 40 -12.68 22.55 1.26
C SER A 40 -11.71 21.57 0.58
N THR A 41 -11.42 20.42 1.18
CA THR A 41 -10.53 19.40 0.60
C THR A 41 -11.05 18.93 -0.77
N ASP A 42 -10.19 18.99 -1.79
CA ASP A 42 -10.52 18.52 -3.14
C ASP A 42 -10.40 16.98 -3.24
N TRP A 43 -11.40 16.28 -2.76
CA TRP A 43 -11.45 14.82 -2.80
C TRP A 43 -11.38 14.25 -4.22
N ASN A 44 -11.95 14.94 -5.20
CA ASN A 44 -11.88 14.50 -6.58
C ASN A 44 -10.49 14.65 -7.16
N GLY A 45 -9.77 15.72 -6.81
CA GLY A 45 -8.37 15.89 -7.18
C GLY A 45 -7.49 14.77 -6.62
N TYR A 46 -7.64 14.46 -5.33
CA TYR A 46 -6.94 13.31 -4.71
C TYR A 46 -7.28 12.00 -5.41
N ALA A 47 -8.56 11.73 -5.65
CA ALA A 47 -9.00 10.50 -6.29
C ALA A 47 -8.50 10.36 -7.73
N LEU A 48 -8.52 11.44 -8.51
CA LEU A 48 -7.99 11.47 -9.88
C LEU A 48 -6.48 11.21 -9.90
N GLN A 49 -5.72 11.85 -9.01
CA GLN A 49 -4.28 11.67 -8.92
C GLN A 49 -3.93 10.21 -8.57
N ALA A 50 -4.57 9.65 -7.55
CA ALA A 50 -4.31 8.27 -7.13
C ALA A 50 -4.78 7.23 -8.16
N TRP A 51 -5.89 7.47 -8.86
CA TRP A 51 -6.44 6.56 -9.85
C TRP A 51 -5.65 6.55 -11.16
N ASN A 52 -5.17 7.70 -11.61
CA ASN A 52 -4.42 7.85 -12.86
C ASN A 52 -2.95 7.46 -12.74
N ASP A 53 -2.54 6.96 -11.61
CA ASP A 53 -1.24 6.40 -11.37
C ASP A 53 -0.88 5.34 -12.40
N PHE A 54 0.09 4.84 -12.79
CA PHE A 54 0.40 3.89 -13.87
C PHE A 54 0.27 4.43 -15.31
N GLY A 55 0.15 5.74 -15.50
CA GLY A 55 0.11 6.36 -16.82
C GLY A 55 -1.29 6.71 -17.32
N SER A 56 -1.38 7.13 -18.56
CA SER A 56 -2.48 7.92 -19.13
C SER A 56 -3.84 7.25 -19.25
N THR A 57 -4.01 5.98 -18.87
CA THR A 57 -5.27 5.24 -19.08
C THR A 57 -5.53 4.24 -17.96
N SER A 58 -5.94 4.73 -16.81
CA SER A 58 -6.51 3.84 -15.79
C SER A 58 -7.86 3.31 -16.26
N SER A 59 -8.07 2.03 -16.08
CA SER A 59 -9.34 1.35 -16.35
C SER A 59 -9.61 0.36 -15.22
N ALA A 60 -10.84 -0.14 -15.13
CA ALA A 60 -11.19 -1.16 -14.15
C ALA A 60 -10.24 -2.38 -14.20
N ALA A 61 -9.70 -2.72 -15.37
CA ALA A 61 -8.75 -3.82 -15.54
C ALA A 61 -7.31 -3.43 -15.17
N ASN A 62 -6.91 -2.18 -15.37
CA ASN A 62 -5.51 -1.73 -15.30
C ASN A 62 -5.26 -0.63 -14.26
N GLY A 63 -6.27 -0.19 -13.54
CA GLY A 63 -6.15 0.82 -12.50
C GLY A 63 -5.56 0.27 -11.20
N VAL A 64 -5.38 1.17 -10.25
CA VAL A 64 -4.92 0.88 -8.89
C VAL A 64 -5.91 -0.05 -8.19
N ASP A 65 -5.40 -0.98 -7.38
CA ASP A 65 -6.19 -1.93 -6.62
C ASP A 65 -6.17 -1.63 -5.12
N LEU A 66 -5.09 -1.00 -4.62
CA LEU A 66 -4.83 -0.75 -3.20
C LEU A 66 -4.06 0.58 -3.02
N ILE A 67 -4.48 1.43 -2.09
CA ILE A 67 -3.84 2.71 -1.79
C ILE A 67 -3.60 2.81 -0.29
N PHE A 68 -2.36 3.04 0.09
CA PHE A 68 -1.95 3.39 1.46
C PHE A 68 -1.79 4.90 1.57
N ALA A 69 -2.51 5.52 2.51
CA ALA A 69 -2.45 6.95 2.76
C ALA A 69 -1.90 7.24 4.16
N GLN A 70 -1.03 8.23 4.24
CA GLN A 70 -0.52 8.84 5.46
C GLN A 70 -1.10 10.26 5.58
N GLU A 71 -1.06 10.83 6.77
CA GLU A 71 -1.59 12.16 7.08
C GLU A 71 -3.10 12.33 6.81
N VAL A 72 -3.89 11.32 7.06
CA VAL A 72 -5.36 11.42 7.04
C VAL A 72 -5.83 11.99 8.38
N MET A 73 -6.50 13.15 8.39
CA MET A 73 -6.75 13.87 9.64
C MET A 73 -8.00 13.41 10.39
N TYR A 74 -9.03 12.97 9.67
CA TYR A 74 -10.28 12.50 10.27
C TYR A 74 -10.73 11.17 9.64
N ASP A 75 -11.51 10.41 10.39
CA ASP A 75 -12.13 9.16 9.88
C ASP A 75 -13.10 9.43 8.73
N THR A 76 -13.84 10.56 8.80
CA THR A 76 -14.72 11.02 7.71
C THR A 76 -13.95 11.38 6.44
N ALA A 77 -12.69 11.75 6.54
CA ALA A 77 -11.82 11.98 5.38
C ALA A 77 -11.61 10.71 4.56
N ALA A 78 -11.39 9.57 5.22
CA ALA A 78 -11.27 8.29 4.53
C ALA A 78 -12.58 7.91 3.81
N ALA A 79 -13.74 8.13 4.42
CA ALA A 79 -15.03 7.90 3.77
C ALA A 79 -15.21 8.78 2.51
N SER A 80 -14.84 10.07 2.61
CA SER A 80 -14.94 11.01 1.49
C SER A 80 -14.00 10.62 0.35
N MET A 81 -12.78 10.22 0.65
CA MET A 81 -11.83 9.75 -0.35
C MET A 81 -12.29 8.46 -1.05
N ALA A 82 -12.85 7.48 -0.30
CA ALA A 82 -13.38 6.25 -0.89
C ALA A 82 -14.58 6.53 -1.82
N ALA A 83 -15.45 7.47 -1.43
CA ALA A 83 -16.58 7.90 -2.27
C ALA A 83 -16.09 8.60 -3.55
N ALA A 84 -15.08 9.46 -3.46
CA ALA A 84 -14.48 10.14 -4.61
C ALA A 84 -13.77 9.14 -5.54
N LEU A 85 -13.00 8.18 -4.99
CA LEU A 85 -12.40 7.10 -5.77
C LEU A 85 -13.45 6.29 -6.53
N THR A 86 -14.56 5.94 -5.87
CA THR A 86 -15.69 5.24 -6.52
C THR A 86 -16.28 6.07 -7.65
N SER A 87 -16.49 7.36 -7.43
CA SER A 87 -17.05 8.28 -8.43
C SER A 87 -16.13 8.44 -9.64
N VAL A 88 -14.84 8.64 -9.41
CA VAL A 88 -13.83 8.89 -10.45
C VAL A 88 -13.53 7.65 -11.27
N SER A 89 -13.39 6.50 -10.61
CA SER A 89 -12.98 5.26 -11.27
C SER A 89 -14.14 4.47 -11.89
N GLY A 90 -15.36 4.70 -11.43
CA GLY A 90 -16.53 3.90 -11.80
C GLY A 90 -16.55 2.48 -11.22
N VAL A 91 -15.64 2.16 -10.29
CA VAL A 91 -15.61 0.89 -9.55
C VAL A 91 -15.74 1.13 -8.05
N THR A 92 -16.29 0.17 -7.32
CA THR A 92 -16.47 0.29 -5.87
C THR A 92 -15.13 0.28 -5.14
N TRP A 93 -14.97 1.20 -4.18
CA TRP A 93 -13.87 1.27 -3.23
C TRP A 93 -14.40 1.12 -1.81
N ASP A 94 -13.68 0.37 -1.00
CA ASP A 94 -13.86 0.27 0.45
C ASP A 94 -12.57 0.77 1.14
N TYR A 95 -12.60 0.93 2.46
CA TYR A 95 -11.45 1.45 3.20
C TYR A 95 -11.36 0.89 4.62
N ARG A 96 -10.17 1.01 5.20
CA ARG A 96 -9.93 0.90 6.64
C ARG A 96 -9.12 2.12 7.08
N VAL A 97 -9.44 2.66 8.24
CA VAL A 97 -8.75 3.81 8.83
C VAL A 97 -8.44 3.52 10.29
N THR A 98 -7.27 3.94 10.75
CA THR A 98 -6.89 3.79 12.16
C THR A 98 -7.61 4.79 13.06
N ALA A 99 -7.61 4.58 14.37
CA ALA A 99 -7.79 5.66 15.31
C ALA A 99 -6.74 6.75 15.08
N ALA A 100 -6.95 7.93 15.64
CA ALA A 100 -5.94 8.99 15.62
C ALA A 100 -4.73 8.57 16.47
N ILE A 101 -3.53 8.57 15.88
CA ILE A 101 -2.26 8.18 16.50
C ILE A 101 -1.27 9.33 16.48
N GLY A 102 -0.37 9.34 17.45
CA GLY A 102 0.65 10.37 17.67
C GLY A 102 0.82 10.65 19.16
N ARG A 103 2.02 10.98 19.60
CA ARG A 103 2.34 11.28 21.01
C ARG A 103 1.89 12.68 21.44
N SER A 104 1.93 13.63 20.51
CA SER A 104 1.59 15.02 20.78
C SER A 104 0.09 15.30 20.62
N SER A 105 -0.32 16.56 20.78
CA SER A 105 -1.66 17.01 20.43
C SER A 105 -1.96 16.94 18.92
N TYR A 106 -0.92 16.96 18.10
CA TYR A 106 -1.02 16.68 16.68
C TYR A 106 -1.12 15.17 16.48
N LYS A 107 -2.22 14.75 15.87
CA LYS A 107 -2.49 13.34 15.58
C LYS A 107 -2.96 13.19 14.15
N GLU A 108 -2.57 12.11 13.55
CA GLU A 108 -3.03 11.72 12.21
C GLU A 108 -3.51 10.27 12.19
N ARG A 109 -4.01 9.82 11.06
CA ARG A 109 -4.45 8.45 10.83
C ARG A 109 -3.74 7.89 9.61
N TYR A 110 -3.59 6.59 9.59
CA TYR A 110 -3.38 5.85 8.35
C TYR A 110 -4.73 5.42 7.79
N ALA A 111 -4.84 5.47 6.46
CA ALA A 111 -5.96 4.85 5.77
C ALA A 111 -5.43 3.89 4.69
N VAL A 112 -6.19 2.84 4.45
CA VAL A 112 -6.00 1.96 3.30
C VAL A 112 -7.30 1.87 2.53
N PHE A 113 -7.23 2.17 1.24
CA PHE A 113 -8.35 2.09 0.31
C PHE A 113 -8.13 0.91 -0.63
N PHE A 114 -9.16 0.15 -0.92
CA PHE A 114 -9.03 -1.05 -1.73
C PHE A 114 -10.30 -1.33 -2.55
N ARG A 115 -10.10 -2.02 -3.65
CA ARG A 115 -11.18 -2.51 -4.51
C ARG A 115 -11.60 -3.90 -4.06
N PRO A 116 -12.83 -4.10 -3.53
CA PRO A 116 -13.27 -5.43 -3.06
C PRO A 116 -13.35 -6.50 -4.14
N ASP A 117 -13.46 -6.11 -5.41
CA ASP A 117 -13.42 -7.03 -6.55
C ASP A 117 -12.02 -7.57 -6.86
N ARG A 118 -10.98 -6.94 -6.30
CA ARG A 118 -9.56 -7.26 -6.55
C ARG A 118 -8.81 -7.66 -5.29
N VAL A 119 -9.18 -7.11 -4.15
CA VAL A 119 -8.47 -7.22 -2.88
C VAL A 119 -9.44 -7.61 -1.78
N GLN A 120 -9.19 -8.73 -1.13
CA GLN A 120 -9.83 -9.11 0.12
C GLN A 120 -9.00 -8.58 1.29
N MET A 121 -9.59 -7.71 2.12
CA MET A 121 -8.98 -7.27 3.36
C MET A 121 -9.06 -8.38 4.42
N LEU A 122 -7.93 -8.94 4.83
CA LEU A 122 -7.85 -9.98 5.85
C LEU A 122 -7.74 -9.39 7.25
N SER A 123 -6.89 -8.37 7.42
CA SER A 123 -6.77 -7.63 8.69
C SER A 123 -6.22 -6.22 8.48
N SER A 124 -6.52 -5.33 9.43
CA SER A 124 -5.93 -3.99 9.52
C SER A 124 -5.83 -3.63 11.00
N THR A 125 -4.62 -3.55 11.52
CA THR A 125 -4.33 -3.30 12.94
C THR A 125 -3.22 -2.27 13.06
N VAL A 126 -3.01 -1.73 14.24
CA VAL A 126 -1.87 -0.86 14.57
C VAL A 126 -0.87 -1.69 15.38
N TRP A 127 0.42 -1.54 15.10
CA TRP A 127 1.49 -2.21 15.83
C TRP A 127 1.42 -1.87 17.33
N SER A 128 1.57 -2.88 18.19
CA SER A 128 1.60 -2.66 19.64
C SER A 128 3.01 -2.27 20.08
N ASP A 129 3.22 -0.99 20.31
CA ASP A 129 4.52 -0.43 20.73
C ASP A 129 4.57 -0.19 22.24
N SER A 130 4.79 -1.24 23.01
CA SER A 130 4.88 -1.15 24.47
C SER A 130 6.05 -0.31 24.97
N GLY A 131 7.03 -0.04 24.13
CA GLY A 131 8.22 0.78 24.44
C GLY A 131 8.11 2.22 24.00
N ASP A 132 6.99 2.62 23.41
CA ASP A 132 6.76 3.98 22.90
C ASP A 132 7.91 4.50 22.00
N HIS A 133 8.31 3.65 21.05
CA HIS A 133 9.44 3.94 20.15
C HIS A 133 9.06 4.79 18.95
N PHE A 134 7.77 4.74 18.53
CA PHE A 134 7.27 5.43 17.36
C PHE A 134 6.43 6.65 17.75
N GLU A 135 6.58 7.76 17.07
CA GLU A 135 5.63 8.89 17.15
C GLU A 135 4.25 8.43 16.68
N ARG A 136 4.23 7.61 15.63
CA ARG A 136 3.04 7.00 15.05
C ARG A 136 3.35 5.52 14.79
N GLU A 137 2.68 4.67 15.52
CA GLU A 137 2.85 3.23 15.38
C GLU A 137 2.43 2.78 13.98
N PRO A 138 3.22 1.92 13.30
CA PRO A 138 2.88 1.43 11.97
C PRO A 138 1.52 0.73 11.91
N GLN A 139 0.76 0.95 10.83
CA GLN A 139 -0.42 0.16 10.51
C GLN A 139 0.03 -1.14 9.81
N ILE A 140 -0.47 -2.27 10.28
CA ILE A 140 -0.21 -3.59 9.71
C ILE A 140 -1.45 -4.04 8.98
N VAL A 141 -1.34 -4.26 7.68
CA VAL A 141 -2.47 -4.57 6.79
C VAL A 141 -2.17 -5.86 6.04
N LYS A 142 -2.96 -6.91 6.29
CA LYS A 142 -2.90 -8.15 5.52
C LYS A 142 -4.03 -8.18 4.50
N VAL A 143 -3.68 -8.45 3.25
CA VAL A 143 -4.61 -8.53 2.13
C VAL A 143 -4.38 -9.80 1.31
N ARG A 144 -5.43 -10.24 0.61
CA ARG A 144 -5.35 -11.30 -0.39
C ARG A 144 -5.81 -10.80 -1.75
N HIS A 145 -5.03 -11.08 -2.78
CA HIS A 145 -5.43 -10.80 -4.15
C HIS A 145 -6.51 -11.81 -4.58
N VAL A 146 -7.71 -11.32 -4.88
CA VAL A 146 -8.91 -12.16 -5.09
C VAL A 146 -8.73 -13.15 -6.24
N GLN A 147 -8.05 -12.75 -7.30
CA GLN A 147 -7.95 -13.56 -8.51
C GLN A 147 -6.94 -14.71 -8.37
N THR A 148 -5.84 -14.50 -7.68
CA THR A 148 -4.73 -15.47 -7.59
C THR A 148 -4.67 -16.20 -6.27
N GLY A 149 -5.23 -15.61 -5.20
CA GLY A 149 -5.13 -16.14 -3.84
C GLY A 149 -3.90 -15.65 -3.09
N ALA A 150 -2.93 -15.03 -3.77
CA ALA A 150 -1.72 -14.51 -3.14
C ALA A 150 -2.04 -13.52 -2.04
N ASP A 151 -1.43 -13.66 -0.88
CA ASP A 151 -1.55 -12.71 0.22
C ASP A 151 -0.24 -11.96 0.50
N TYR A 152 -0.42 -10.76 1.04
CA TYR A 152 0.66 -9.82 1.32
C TYR A 152 0.40 -9.12 2.64
N THR A 153 1.45 -8.91 3.42
CA THR A 153 1.38 -8.08 4.63
C THR A 153 2.13 -6.77 4.40
N PHE A 154 1.38 -5.67 4.44
CA PHE A 154 1.94 -4.33 4.32
C PHE A 154 2.13 -3.68 5.70
N ILE A 155 3.27 -3.02 5.88
CA ILE A 155 3.57 -2.15 7.01
C ILE A 155 3.46 -0.71 6.50
N ASN A 156 2.30 -0.07 6.69
CA ASN A 156 2.09 1.33 6.31
C ASN A 156 2.60 2.23 7.43
N TRP A 157 3.61 3.05 7.14
CA TRP A 157 4.28 3.82 8.17
C TRP A 157 4.72 5.20 7.70
N HIS A 158 4.47 6.20 8.55
CA HIS A 158 4.93 7.57 8.41
C HIS A 158 5.90 7.88 9.57
N THR A 159 7.19 8.00 9.25
CA THR A 159 8.25 8.30 10.22
C THR A 159 8.12 9.73 10.73
N VAL A 160 8.45 9.96 11.98
CA VAL A 160 8.45 11.31 12.55
C VAL A 160 9.30 12.28 11.73
N PHE A 161 8.77 13.47 11.45
CA PHE A 161 9.56 14.54 10.84
C PHE A 161 10.49 15.20 11.85
N GLY A 162 10.19 15.18 13.15
CA GLY A 162 10.84 15.75 14.30
C GLY A 162 12.37 15.93 14.28
N SER A 163 13.04 15.79 15.41
CA SER A 163 14.50 15.90 15.46
C SER A 163 15.19 14.78 14.68
N THR A 164 16.41 15.06 14.24
CA THR A 164 17.24 14.06 13.52
C THR A 164 17.44 12.78 14.34
N SER A 165 17.61 12.89 15.65
CA SER A 165 17.82 11.76 16.55
C SER A 165 16.57 10.91 16.72
N GLU A 166 15.40 11.52 16.85
CA GLU A 166 14.12 10.81 16.95
C GLU A 166 13.83 10.03 15.66
N ARG A 167 13.94 10.69 14.52
CA ARG A 167 13.76 10.05 13.20
C ARG A 167 14.72 8.88 12.99
N GLN A 168 15.99 9.06 13.36
CA GLN A 168 16.98 7.98 13.26
C GLN A 168 16.61 6.80 14.17
N ALA A 169 16.16 7.06 15.39
CA ALA A 169 15.78 6.02 16.33
C ALA A 169 14.59 5.18 15.81
N GLU A 170 13.56 5.84 15.26
CA GLU A 170 12.42 5.16 14.65
C GLU A 170 12.84 4.30 13.45
N ILE A 171 13.67 4.87 12.54
CA ILE A 171 14.17 4.14 11.35
C ILE A 171 14.99 2.92 11.77
N GLN A 172 15.81 3.02 12.80
CA GLN A 172 16.54 1.86 13.30
C GLN A 172 15.63 0.81 13.95
N ARG A 173 14.51 1.25 14.53
CA ARG A 173 13.55 0.38 15.22
C ARG A 173 12.62 -0.38 14.28
N ILE A 174 12.32 0.14 13.10
CA ILE A 174 11.38 -0.50 12.15
C ILE A 174 11.81 -1.91 11.75
N ALA A 175 13.11 -2.20 11.76
CA ALA A 175 13.64 -3.54 11.52
C ALA A 175 13.07 -4.60 12.49
N THR A 176 12.78 -4.20 13.73
CA THR A 176 12.16 -5.10 14.72
C THR A 176 10.71 -5.40 14.34
N VAL A 177 9.95 -4.40 13.89
CA VAL A 177 8.56 -4.58 13.44
C VAL A 177 8.55 -5.52 12.23
N PHE A 178 9.37 -5.21 11.22
CA PHE A 178 9.49 -6.01 10.00
C PHE A 178 9.82 -7.47 10.32
N SER A 179 10.87 -7.70 11.09
CA SER A 179 11.32 -9.05 11.48
C SER A 179 10.27 -9.79 12.32
N SER A 180 9.55 -9.10 13.20
CA SER A 180 8.50 -9.73 14.03
C SER A 180 7.31 -10.20 13.21
N ILE A 181 6.96 -9.50 12.14
CA ILE A 181 5.89 -9.91 11.22
C ILE A 181 6.37 -11.08 10.37
N GLN A 182 7.56 -10.94 9.77
CA GLN A 182 8.18 -11.96 8.93
C GLN A 182 8.35 -13.31 9.63
N ASN A 183 8.71 -13.32 10.91
CA ASN A 183 9.07 -14.51 11.67
C ASN A 183 8.08 -14.81 12.80
N GLY A 184 6.93 -14.17 12.85
CA GLY A 184 5.93 -14.36 13.89
C GLY A 184 5.18 -15.69 13.78
N SER A 185 4.29 -15.95 14.75
CA SER A 185 3.47 -17.18 14.76
C SER A 185 2.43 -17.23 13.65
N THR A 186 2.14 -16.10 13.02
CA THR A 186 1.31 -15.94 11.82
C THR A 186 2.18 -15.41 10.69
N ALA A 187 3.38 -15.96 10.57
CA ALA A 187 4.37 -15.51 9.61
C ALA A 187 3.75 -15.41 8.21
N ASP A 188 4.11 -14.33 7.56
CA ASP A 188 3.82 -14.06 6.18
C ASP A 188 5.15 -13.67 5.55
N GLU A 189 5.55 -14.38 4.50
CA GLU A 189 6.84 -14.12 3.88
C GLU A 189 6.80 -12.88 2.99
N ASP A 190 5.62 -12.54 2.48
CA ASP A 190 5.41 -11.39 1.58
C ASP A 190 5.20 -10.07 2.35
N VAL A 191 6.19 -9.70 3.17
CA VAL A 191 6.14 -8.46 3.94
C VAL A 191 6.70 -7.28 3.14
N ILE A 192 5.91 -6.21 3.04
CA ILE A 192 6.28 -4.98 2.34
C ILE A 192 6.09 -3.77 3.27
N LEU A 193 7.18 -3.09 3.63
CA LEU A 193 7.12 -1.80 4.32
C LEU A 193 6.90 -0.69 3.29
N VAL A 194 5.95 0.20 3.53
CA VAL A 194 5.51 1.24 2.62
C VAL A 194 5.18 2.53 3.36
N GLY A 195 5.42 3.68 2.74
CA GLY A 195 5.01 4.98 3.28
C GLY A 195 6.02 6.10 3.09
N ASP A 196 5.76 7.22 3.76
CA ASP A 196 6.67 8.35 3.89
C ASP A 196 7.62 8.12 5.07
N HIS A 197 8.87 7.87 4.74
CA HIS A 197 9.89 7.59 5.75
C HIS A 197 10.71 8.82 6.15
N ASN A 198 10.38 10.01 5.64
CA ASN A 198 11.09 11.25 5.93
C ASN A 198 12.62 11.15 5.82
N ARG A 199 13.10 10.17 5.02
CA ARG A 199 14.53 9.88 4.86
C ARG A 199 14.80 9.16 3.54
N ASP A 200 15.87 9.57 2.87
CA ASP A 200 16.40 8.89 1.69
C ASP A 200 16.76 7.43 2.01
N ALA A 201 16.35 6.50 1.14
CA ALA A 201 16.59 5.07 1.29
C ALA A 201 18.09 4.70 1.27
N THR A 202 18.95 5.52 0.72
CA THR A 202 20.41 5.30 0.73
C THR A 202 21.08 5.67 2.05
N SER A 203 20.33 6.22 3.00
CA SER A 203 20.86 6.62 4.30
C SER A 203 21.38 5.42 5.10
N PRO A 204 22.53 5.55 5.78
CA PRO A 204 23.04 4.49 6.65
C PRO A 204 22.15 4.22 7.88
N TRP A 205 21.13 5.03 8.14
CA TRP A 205 20.17 4.78 9.22
C TRP A 205 19.35 3.50 9.01
N TRP A 206 19.21 3.05 7.77
CA TRP A 206 18.53 1.82 7.39
C TRP A 206 19.35 0.53 7.64
N ALA A 207 20.55 0.66 8.20
CA ALA A 207 21.46 -0.49 8.35
C ALA A 207 20.83 -1.68 9.09
N ASN A 208 20.01 -1.42 10.13
CA ASN A 208 19.33 -2.50 10.86
C ASN A 208 18.33 -3.25 9.97
N LEU A 209 17.58 -2.53 9.11
CA LEU A 209 16.61 -3.13 8.21
C LEU A 209 17.29 -3.90 7.08
N THR A 210 18.30 -3.29 6.44
CA THR A 210 19.03 -3.90 5.31
C THR A 210 19.91 -5.07 5.71
N ALA A 211 20.27 -5.19 6.99
CA ALA A 211 21.04 -6.31 7.54
C ALA A 211 20.18 -7.52 7.91
N LEU A 212 18.86 -7.46 7.79
CA LEU A 212 18.00 -8.64 7.98
C LEU A 212 18.35 -9.74 6.97
N SER A 213 18.09 -10.98 7.34
CA SER A 213 18.36 -12.13 6.48
C SER A 213 17.04 -12.86 6.16
N PRO A 214 16.67 -12.99 4.89
CA PRO A 214 17.28 -12.40 3.68
C PRO A 214 17.35 -10.87 3.73
N ALA A 215 18.25 -10.27 2.95
CA ALA A 215 18.43 -8.82 2.93
C ALA A 215 17.19 -8.08 2.43
N VAL A 216 16.80 -7.03 3.17
CA VAL A 216 15.73 -6.11 2.75
C VAL A 216 16.30 -5.06 1.80
N GLY A 217 15.69 -4.93 0.63
CA GLY A 217 16.00 -3.90 -0.35
C GLY A 217 14.84 -2.91 -0.51
N TYR A 218 15.11 -1.79 -1.18
CA TYR A 218 14.09 -0.77 -1.44
C TYR A 218 13.78 -0.60 -2.93
N LYS A 219 12.61 -0.04 -3.20
CA LYS A 219 12.17 0.42 -4.52
C LYS A 219 11.70 1.87 -4.42
N VAL A 220 11.70 2.53 -5.57
CA VAL A 220 11.50 3.96 -5.74
C VAL A 220 12.68 4.76 -5.16
N ASN A 221 13.59 5.15 -6.03
CA ASN A 221 14.72 6.02 -5.70
C ASN A 221 14.56 7.41 -6.33
N ASP A 222 13.33 7.80 -6.64
CA ASP A 222 13.00 9.10 -7.21
C ASP A 222 12.81 10.16 -6.13
N TYR A 223 12.93 11.42 -6.50
CA TYR A 223 12.49 12.52 -5.66
C TYR A 223 10.96 12.52 -5.59
N THR A 224 10.40 12.43 -4.39
CA THR A 224 8.96 12.27 -4.17
C THR A 224 8.30 13.48 -3.51
N THR A 225 9.06 14.29 -2.74
CA THR A 225 8.52 15.51 -2.15
C THR A 225 8.56 16.69 -3.12
N ILE A 226 7.64 17.64 -2.93
CA ILE A 226 7.46 18.82 -3.78
C ILE A 226 7.61 20.08 -2.92
N ASN A 227 8.58 20.92 -3.25
CA ASN A 227 8.81 22.17 -2.55
C ASN A 227 7.81 23.28 -2.94
N THR A 228 7.88 24.42 -2.25
CA THR A 228 6.98 25.56 -2.48
C THR A 228 7.15 26.23 -3.85
N SER A 229 8.23 25.93 -4.57
CA SER A 229 8.47 26.39 -5.94
C SER A 229 8.02 25.35 -6.98
N CYS A 230 7.22 24.38 -6.58
CA CYS A 230 6.69 23.29 -7.42
C CYS A 230 7.79 22.44 -8.09
N GLY A 231 8.92 22.27 -7.40
CA GLY A 231 10.02 21.39 -7.85
C GLY A 231 10.16 20.19 -6.91
N TYR A 232 10.68 19.10 -7.42
CA TYR A 232 11.02 17.95 -6.58
C TYR A 232 12.17 18.30 -5.62
N ALA A 233 12.13 17.74 -4.39
CA ALA A 233 13.06 18.11 -3.32
C ALA A 233 13.74 16.93 -2.61
N SER A 234 12.99 15.91 -2.17
CA SER A 234 13.53 14.83 -1.35
C SER A 234 13.01 13.47 -1.81
N ARG A 235 13.70 12.40 -1.40
CA ARG A 235 13.36 11.01 -1.66
C ARG A 235 12.90 10.39 -0.35
N TYR A 236 11.62 10.48 -0.04
CA TYR A 236 11.11 10.07 1.26
C TYR A 236 10.14 8.89 1.21
N ASP A 237 9.51 8.64 0.05
CA ASP A 237 8.49 7.62 -0.12
C ASP A 237 9.07 6.39 -0.80
N HIS A 238 9.00 5.23 -0.14
CA HIS A 238 9.65 4.00 -0.59
C HIS A 238 8.81 2.77 -0.30
N PHE A 239 9.12 1.68 -1.02
CA PHE A 239 8.73 0.32 -0.68
C PHE A 239 9.98 -0.47 -0.30
N TRP A 240 9.91 -1.24 0.80
CA TRP A 240 11.00 -2.09 1.26
C TRP A 240 10.50 -3.52 1.42
N TYR A 241 11.23 -4.50 0.91
CA TYR A 241 10.88 -5.90 1.02
C TYR A 241 12.10 -6.80 0.82
N GLN A 242 11.94 -8.09 1.13
CA GLN A 242 12.94 -9.12 0.87
C GLN A 242 12.67 -9.76 -0.48
N ALA A 243 13.54 -9.53 -1.47
CA ALA A 243 13.33 -9.96 -2.85
C ALA A 243 13.35 -11.49 -3.03
N SER A 244 13.80 -12.25 -2.03
CA SER A 244 13.74 -13.71 -2.03
C SER A 244 12.38 -14.25 -1.62
N TYR A 245 11.57 -13.44 -0.93
CA TYR A 245 10.21 -13.75 -0.54
C TYR A 245 9.22 -13.10 -1.50
N VAL A 246 9.21 -11.80 -1.63
CA VAL A 246 8.35 -11.08 -2.61
C VAL A 246 8.89 -11.26 -4.04
N SER A 247 8.75 -12.46 -4.57
CA SER A 247 9.19 -12.82 -5.94
C SER A 247 8.30 -12.19 -7.03
N GLU A 248 7.11 -11.77 -6.65
CA GLU A 248 6.05 -11.17 -7.48
C GLU A 248 6.39 -9.76 -7.99
N TYR A 249 7.44 -9.13 -7.45
CA TYR A 249 7.82 -7.80 -7.89
C TYR A 249 7.98 -7.72 -9.41
N SER A 250 7.24 -6.80 -10.03
CA SER A 250 7.29 -6.57 -11.47
C SER A 250 7.93 -5.21 -11.80
N SER A 251 7.42 -4.14 -11.20
CA SER A 251 7.90 -2.77 -11.44
C SER A 251 7.44 -1.82 -10.33
N SER A 252 8.06 -0.66 -10.26
CA SER A 252 7.71 0.39 -9.32
C SER A 252 8.17 1.75 -9.84
N GLY A 253 7.65 2.82 -9.29
CA GLY A 253 8.05 4.18 -9.63
C GLY A 253 7.31 5.23 -8.84
N ARG A 254 7.63 6.47 -9.14
CA ARG A 254 6.85 7.62 -8.73
C ARG A 254 5.82 7.90 -9.82
N ASP A 255 4.66 8.43 -9.43
CA ASP A 255 3.64 8.84 -10.38
C ASP A 255 4.14 9.95 -11.33
N TYR A 256 3.61 9.92 -12.54
CA TYR A 256 3.82 11.01 -13.49
C TYR A 256 2.91 12.19 -13.16
N VAL A 257 3.51 13.31 -12.88
CA VAL A 257 2.81 14.54 -12.54
C VAL A 257 2.91 15.52 -13.69
N ALA A 258 1.79 15.74 -14.38
CA ALA A 258 1.74 16.67 -15.51
C ALA A 258 1.92 18.13 -15.07
N ASN A 259 1.46 18.48 -13.87
CA ASN A 259 1.60 19.81 -13.28
C ASN A 259 1.90 19.71 -11.79
N MET A 260 3.15 20.01 -11.44
CA MET A 260 3.65 19.91 -10.07
C MET A 260 2.98 20.90 -9.10
N CYS A 261 2.58 22.09 -9.57
CA CYS A 261 1.88 23.05 -8.73
C CYS A 261 0.47 22.55 -8.38
N ASN A 262 -0.24 21.98 -9.34
CA ASN A 262 -1.57 21.42 -9.08
C ASN A 262 -1.48 20.23 -8.09
N LEU A 263 -0.46 19.40 -8.22
CA LEU A 263 -0.25 18.34 -7.23
C LEU A 263 0.11 18.92 -5.86
N ARG A 264 0.94 19.97 -5.82
CA ARG A 264 1.33 20.65 -4.57
C ARG A 264 0.14 21.27 -3.83
N ASP A 265 -0.92 21.65 -4.55
CA ASP A 265 -2.17 22.13 -3.95
C ASP A 265 -2.94 21.01 -3.23
N LEU A 266 -2.71 19.75 -3.60
CA LEU A 266 -3.26 18.57 -2.92
C LEU A 266 -2.29 18.08 -1.84
N SER A 267 -1.05 17.79 -2.22
CA SER A 267 -0.02 17.24 -1.35
C SER A 267 1.36 17.72 -1.76
N ASP A 268 2.26 17.86 -0.77
CA ASP A 268 3.68 18.07 -1.02
C ASP A 268 4.45 16.77 -1.27
N HIS A 269 3.74 15.67 -1.48
CA HIS A 269 4.27 14.41 -1.95
C HIS A 269 3.61 13.98 -3.25
N ALA A 270 4.40 13.43 -4.17
CA ALA A 270 3.89 12.68 -5.31
C ALA A 270 3.61 11.23 -4.90
N PRO A 271 2.52 10.62 -5.35
CA PRO A 271 2.27 9.20 -5.11
C PRO A 271 3.42 8.34 -5.64
N VAL A 272 3.69 7.25 -4.96
CA VAL A 272 4.60 6.19 -5.41
C VAL A 272 3.86 4.88 -5.55
N TRP A 273 4.31 4.02 -6.45
CA TRP A 273 3.61 2.79 -6.73
C TRP A 273 4.54 1.58 -6.89
N ILE A 274 3.99 0.41 -6.58
CA ILE A 274 4.57 -0.89 -6.87
C ILE A 274 3.55 -1.77 -7.55
N LYS A 275 4.02 -2.64 -8.42
CA LYS A 275 3.23 -3.59 -9.17
C LYS A 275 3.78 -4.98 -8.91
N LEU A 276 2.92 -5.82 -8.36
CA LEU A 276 3.22 -7.20 -8.02
C LEU A 276 2.48 -8.10 -9.01
N TYR A 277 3.16 -9.10 -9.56
CA TYR A 277 2.58 -10.05 -10.48
C TYR A 277 2.55 -11.43 -9.82
N SER A 278 1.37 -11.96 -9.64
CA SER A 278 1.20 -13.29 -9.07
C SER A 278 0.38 -14.18 -9.99
N SER A 279 0.83 -15.41 -10.19
CA SER A 279 0.06 -16.46 -10.85
C SER A 279 -0.57 -17.42 -9.83
N SER A 280 0.06 -17.57 -8.68
CA SER A 280 -0.39 -18.36 -7.53
C SER A 280 0.50 -18.03 -6.36
N ASP A 281 -0.05 -18.15 -5.16
CA ASP A 281 0.70 -18.17 -3.93
C ASP A 281 1.18 -19.60 -3.66
N THR A 282 2.42 -19.77 -3.24
CA THR A 282 3.05 -21.09 -3.07
C THR A 282 3.63 -21.32 -1.69
N ASP A 283 3.52 -20.36 -0.78
CA ASP A 283 4.01 -20.40 0.61
C ASP A 283 2.90 -20.51 1.67
#